data_a16c57a84820686d7bdf163e54f3cfb2
#
_entry.id   a16c57a84820686d7bdf163e54f3cfb2
#
_cell.length_a   1.000
_cell.length_b   1.000
_cell.length_c   1.000
_cell.angle_alpha   90.00
_cell.angle_beta   90.00
_cell.angle_gamma   90.00
#
_symmetry.space_group_name_H-M   'P 1'
#
loop_
_entity.id
_entity.type
_entity.pdbx_description
1 polymer ?
#
loop_
_entity_poly.entity_id
_entity_poly.type
_entity_poly.pdbx_seq_one_letter_code
_entity_poly.pdbx_strand_id
1 'polypeptide(L)'
;MQETCPKLYVVVAIENRYGLWYYFVMEKPKRQIGIVRKVVGSILIVVCAAFLVYFAAVMIYRLATVTEAKRMDAVTRFLSEFGFLCLLSLPAFGIRFKLFSWNKNIGAKIAGATLRVLSCSICVLFVMLSLAIIITGATADKQAVDSVCILGLSIDSDKLPTDLEYRLDKAIEYNEQHPGALYIATGGNSDDPYYSEAEYMVRYLRENGFDVPENKLIAETNAKTTVENFRYAAKIVDKTEPLGLITNDYHMFRASKIAKKEGYTSVVKIPAKSEPIFYLENIMRETVVSIFQTLAGEMAY
;
A
#
# COMPACT_ATOMS: atom_id res chain seq x y z
N MET A 1 -46.67 -22.05 -22.19
CA MET A 1 -46.56 -21.75 -20.75
C MET A 1 -45.51 -20.66 -20.57
N GLN A 2 -45.95 -19.43 -20.33
CA GLN A 2 -45.05 -18.31 -20.00
C GLN A 2 -44.62 -18.49 -18.54
N GLU A 3 -43.33 -18.77 -18.34
CA GLU A 3 -42.74 -18.75 -16.99
C GLU A 3 -42.76 -17.32 -16.45
N THR A 4 -43.62 -17.07 -15.48
CA THR A 4 -43.68 -15.83 -14.72
C THR A 4 -42.41 -15.76 -13.83
N CYS A 5 -41.44 -14.98 -14.27
CA CYS A 5 -40.25 -14.69 -13.50
C CYS A 5 -40.62 -13.90 -12.23
N PRO A 6 -40.09 -14.24 -11.02
CA PRO A 6 -40.46 -13.57 -9.78
C PRO A 6 -40.12 -12.07 -9.85
N LYS A 7 -41.12 -11.25 -9.52
CA LYS A 7 -41.01 -9.79 -9.43
C LYS A 7 -40.26 -9.43 -8.13
N LEU A 8 -39.25 -8.61 -8.21
CA LEU A 8 -38.56 -8.08 -7.04
C LEU A 8 -39.31 -6.84 -6.56
N TYR A 9 -39.83 -6.87 -5.36
CA TYR A 9 -40.55 -5.77 -4.74
C TYR A 9 -39.68 -5.07 -3.69
N VAL A 10 -39.72 -3.74 -3.63
CA VAL A 10 -39.22 -2.96 -2.50
C VAL A 10 -40.42 -2.51 -1.70
N VAL A 11 -40.49 -2.95 -0.46
CA VAL A 11 -41.52 -2.54 0.47
C VAL A 11 -41.00 -1.32 1.24
N VAL A 12 -41.64 -0.17 1.06
CA VAL A 12 -41.40 1.03 1.83
C VAL A 12 -42.55 1.18 2.83
N ALA A 13 -42.23 1.06 4.12
CA ALA A 13 -43.18 1.30 5.18
C ALA A 13 -43.11 2.79 5.58
N ILE A 14 -44.24 3.49 5.54
CA ILE A 14 -44.33 4.89 5.96
C ILE A 14 -45.41 4.96 7.06
N GLU A 15 -45.01 5.43 8.23
CA GLU A 15 -45.94 5.69 9.34
C GLU A 15 -46.58 7.07 9.16
N ASN A 16 -47.87 7.13 9.25
CA ASN A 16 -48.60 8.41 9.18
C ASN A 16 -48.78 9.03 10.58
N ARG A 17 -49.31 10.26 10.61
CA ARG A 17 -49.55 11.04 11.83
C ARG A 17 -50.48 10.37 12.85
N TYR A 18 -51.14 9.26 12.51
CA TYR A 18 -52.07 8.52 13.35
C TYR A 18 -51.56 7.12 13.72
N GLY A 19 -50.25 6.84 13.50
CA GLY A 19 -49.65 5.53 13.81
C GLY A 19 -50.03 4.40 12.87
N LEU A 20 -50.65 4.71 11.71
CA LEU A 20 -50.99 3.72 10.69
C LEU A 20 -49.83 3.55 9.72
N TRP A 21 -49.41 2.30 9.50
CA TRP A 21 -48.34 1.92 8.58
C TRP A 21 -48.91 1.67 7.18
N TYR A 22 -48.37 2.39 6.19
CA TYR A 22 -48.69 2.16 4.79
C TYR A 22 -47.50 1.45 4.13
N TYR A 23 -47.76 0.33 3.49
CA TYR A 23 -46.79 -0.43 2.74
C TYR A 23 -46.95 -0.13 1.26
N PHE A 24 -45.97 0.58 0.71
CA PHE A 24 -45.86 0.78 -0.72
C PHE A 24 -44.98 -0.31 -1.32
N VAL A 25 -45.59 -1.16 -2.14
CA VAL A 25 -44.88 -2.18 -2.90
C VAL A 25 -44.52 -1.59 -4.26
N MET A 26 -43.25 -1.19 -4.44
CA MET A 26 -42.79 -0.71 -5.73
C MET A 26 -42.09 -1.82 -6.50
N GLU A 27 -42.59 -2.12 -7.69
CA GLU A 27 -41.93 -3.03 -8.62
C GLU A 27 -40.66 -2.35 -9.19
N LYS A 28 -39.47 -2.83 -8.83
CA LYS A 28 -38.23 -2.34 -9.47
C LYS A 28 -38.17 -2.81 -10.92
N PRO A 29 -38.16 -1.92 -11.90
CA PRO A 29 -38.11 -2.31 -13.31
C PRO A 29 -36.80 -3.07 -13.59
N LYS A 30 -36.89 -4.35 -13.92
CA LYS A 30 -35.77 -5.25 -14.26
C LYS A 30 -34.83 -4.64 -15.31
N ARG A 31 -35.35 -3.78 -16.18
CA ARG A 31 -34.61 -3.06 -17.22
C ARG A 31 -33.60 -2.09 -16.65
N GLN A 32 -33.91 -1.33 -15.59
CA GLN A 32 -33.01 -0.37 -14.95
C GLN A 32 -31.83 -1.07 -14.24
N ILE A 33 -32.10 -2.17 -13.52
CA ILE A 33 -31.04 -2.96 -12.86
C ILE A 33 -30.06 -3.52 -13.91
N GLY A 34 -30.56 -3.94 -15.08
CA GLY A 34 -29.74 -4.41 -16.18
C GLY A 34 -28.85 -3.32 -16.78
N ILE A 35 -29.36 -2.09 -16.90
CA ILE A 35 -28.59 -0.91 -17.40
C ILE A 35 -27.54 -0.53 -16.38
N VAL A 36 -27.86 -0.33 -15.12
CA VAL A 36 -26.91 0.03 -14.05
C VAL A 36 -25.77 -0.99 -13.99
N ARG A 37 -26.07 -2.28 -14.02
CA ARG A 37 -25.04 -3.34 -14.02
C ARG A 37 -24.11 -3.24 -15.25
N LYS A 38 -24.65 -2.98 -16.45
CA LYS A 38 -23.84 -2.83 -17.67
C LYS A 38 -22.94 -1.61 -17.58
N VAL A 39 -23.47 -0.47 -17.08
CA VAL A 39 -22.71 0.77 -16.93
C VAL A 39 -21.58 0.58 -15.90
N VAL A 40 -21.90 0.12 -14.69
CA VAL A 40 -20.92 -0.11 -13.63
C VAL A 40 -19.85 -1.11 -14.09
N GLY A 41 -20.24 -2.24 -14.68
CA GLY A 41 -19.27 -3.22 -15.19
C GLY A 41 -18.40 -2.66 -16.30
N SER A 42 -18.93 -1.80 -17.18
CA SER A 42 -18.12 -1.14 -18.23
C SER A 42 -17.14 -0.13 -17.65
N ILE A 43 -17.56 0.68 -16.67
CA ILE A 43 -16.65 1.61 -15.97
C ILE A 43 -15.51 0.85 -15.30
N LEU A 44 -15.79 -0.25 -14.59
CA LEU A 44 -14.78 -1.08 -13.95
C LEU A 44 -13.79 -1.67 -14.96
N ILE A 45 -14.27 -2.11 -16.13
CA ILE A 45 -13.40 -2.62 -17.20
C ILE A 45 -12.50 -1.52 -17.74
N VAL A 46 -13.01 -0.30 -17.95
CA VAL A 46 -12.20 0.84 -18.41
C VAL A 46 -11.13 1.19 -17.37
N VAL A 47 -11.48 1.20 -16.08
CA VAL A 47 -10.51 1.42 -15.00
C VAL A 47 -9.44 0.33 -15.00
N CYS A 48 -9.81 -0.95 -15.10
CA CYS A 48 -8.82 -2.04 -15.20
C CYS A 48 -7.92 -1.89 -16.42
N ALA A 49 -8.47 -1.50 -17.59
CA ALA A 49 -7.68 -1.26 -18.79
C ALA A 49 -6.68 -0.10 -18.61
N ALA A 50 -7.10 1.00 -17.96
CA ALA A 50 -6.20 2.11 -17.65
C ALA A 50 -5.04 1.69 -16.74
N PHE A 51 -5.32 0.87 -15.71
CA PHE A 51 -4.28 0.29 -14.86
C PHE A 51 -3.31 -0.60 -15.66
N LEU A 52 -3.82 -1.43 -16.57
CA LEU A 52 -2.96 -2.29 -17.42
C LEU A 52 -2.03 -1.45 -18.30
N VAL A 53 -2.53 -0.36 -18.88
CA VAL A 53 -1.72 0.57 -19.69
C VAL A 53 -0.64 1.22 -18.85
N TYR A 54 -0.99 1.70 -17.64
CA TYR A 54 -0.03 2.28 -16.70
C TYR A 54 1.09 1.27 -16.35
N PHE A 55 0.73 0.05 -15.92
CA PHE A 55 1.72 -0.96 -15.56
C PHE A 55 2.60 -1.39 -16.74
N ALA A 56 2.03 -1.48 -17.96
CA ALA A 56 2.81 -1.74 -19.15
C ALA A 56 3.84 -0.61 -19.42
N ALA A 57 3.44 0.65 -19.25
CA ALA A 57 4.34 1.80 -19.39
C ALA A 57 5.46 1.79 -18.34
N VAL A 58 5.14 1.51 -17.08
CA VAL A 58 6.13 1.37 -15.99
C VAL A 58 7.09 0.23 -16.26
N MET A 59 6.60 -0.93 -16.74
CA MET A 59 7.46 -2.05 -17.14
C MET A 59 8.42 -1.68 -18.27
N ILE A 60 7.92 -1.02 -19.33
CA ILE A 60 8.77 -0.57 -20.45
C ILE A 60 9.85 0.38 -19.93
N TYR A 61 9.49 1.33 -19.08
CA TYR A 61 10.44 2.26 -18.46
C TYR A 61 11.51 1.51 -17.64
N ARG A 62 11.12 0.55 -16.78
CA ARG A 62 12.07 -0.28 -16.02
C ARG A 62 13.00 -1.09 -16.91
N LEU A 63 12.47 -1.75 -17.94
CA LEU A 63 13.29 -2.52 -18.87
C LEU A 63 14.30 -1.65 -19.63
N ALA A 64 13.99 -0.38 -19.85
CA ALA A 64 14.88 0.57 -20.51
C ALA A 64 15.95 1.14 -19.57
N THR A 65 15.69 1.20 -18.26
CA THR A 65 16.56 1.88 -17.27
C THR A 65 17.37 0.92 -16.39
N VAL A 66 16.93 -0.33 -16.24
CA VAL A 66 17.54 -1.33 -15.36
C VAL A 66 18.63 -2.12 -16.10
N THR A 67 19.71 -2.44 -15.38
CA THR A 67 20.79 -3.27 -15.89
C THR A 67 20.31 -4.68 -16.26
N GLU A 68 21.07 -5.36 -17.17
CA GLU A 68 20.68 -6.71 -17.63
C GLU A 68 20.50 -7.72 -16.49
N ALA A 69 21.37 -7.66 -15.47
CA ALA A 69 21.29 -8.56 -14.31
C ALA A 69 19.96 -8.48 -13.55
N LYS A 70 19.30 -7.31 -13.56
CA LYS A 70 18.04 -7.06 -12.82
C LYS A 70 16.78 -7.07 -13.70
N ARG A 71 16.92 -7.30 -15.00
CA ARG A 71 15.75 -7.38 -15.90
C ARG A 71 14.77 -8.49 -15.52
N MET A 72 15.29 -9.64 -15.07
CA MET A 72 14.43 -10.75 -14.64
C MET A 72 13.63 -10.40 -13.37
N ASP A 73 14.20 -9.65 -12.43
CA ASP A 73 13.49 -9.17 -11.25
C ASP A 73 12.39 -8.18 -11.61
N ALA A 74 12.66 -7.26 -12.53
CA ALA A 74 11.65 -6.32 -13.04
C ALA A 74 10.50 -7.06 -13.74
N VAL A 75 10.79 -8.08 -14.55
CA VAL A 75 9.77 -8.91 -15.21
C VAL A 75 8.96 -9.71 -14.20
N THR A 76 9.61 -10.34 -13.22
CA THR A 76 8.93 -11.12 -12.16
C THR A 76 8.01 -10.23 -11.32
N ARG A 77 8.47 -9.04 -10.97
CA ARG A 77 7.66 -8.03 -10.26
C ARG A 77 6.44 -7.63 -11.08
N PHE A 78 6.62 -7.29 -12.34
CA PHE A 78 5.52 -6.95 -13.25
C PHE A 78 4.51 -8.11 -13.38
N LEU A 79 4.97 -9.35 -13.56
CA LEU A 79 4.08 -10.50 -13.69
C LEU A 79 3.25 -10.74 -12.42
N SER A 80 3.83 -10.54 -11.24
CA SER A 80 3.10 -10.66 -9.97
C SER A 80 2.03 -9.58 -9.83
N GLU A 81 2.34 -8.34 -10.16
CA GLU A 81 1.41 -7.21 -10.12
C GLU A 81 0.31 -7.33 -11.19
N PHE A 82 0.68 -7.72 -12.41
CA PHE A 82 -0.26 -8.01 -13.49
C PHE A 82 -1.21 -9.15 -13.13
N GLY A 83 -0.68 -10.25 -12.59
CA GLY A 83 -1.49 -11.38 -12.11
C GLY A 83 -2.48 -10.95 -11.03
N PHE A 84 -2.05 -10.12 -10.10
CA PHE A 84 -2.90 -9.57 -9.06
C PHE A 84 -4.00 -8.65 -9.62
N LEU A 85 -3.66 -7.78 -10.58
CA LEU A 85 -4.65 -6.95 -11.30
C LEU A 85 -5.69 -7.79 -12.04
N CYS A 86 -5.27 -8.88 -12.68
CA CYS A 86 -6.19 -9.82 -13.31
C CYS A 86 -7.17 -10.40 -12.29
N LEU A 87 -6.68 -10.82 -11.11
CA LEU A 87 -7.54 -11.29 -10.01
C LEU A 87 -8.54 -10.22 -9.55
N LEU A 88 -8.10 -8.99 -9.36
CA LEU A 88 -8.97 -7.87 -8.99
C LEU A 88 -10.00 -7.51 -10.08
N SER A 89 -9.72 -7.81 -11.35
CA SER A 89 -10.64 -7.57 -12.45
C SER A 89 -11.78 -8.59 -12.55
N LEU A 90 -11.65 -9.78 -11.95
CA LEU A 90 -12.65 -10.84 -12.01
C LEU A 90 -14.06 -10.39 -11.59
N PRO A 91 -14.26 -9.59 -10.51
CA PRO A 91 -15.58 -9.07 -10.16
C PRO A 91 -16.18 -8.19 -11.25
N ALA A 92 -15.38 -7.33 -11.89
CA ALA A 92 -15.83 -6.45 -12.96
C ALA A 92 -16.36 -7.25 -14.15
N PHE A 93 -15.60 -8.25 -14.60
CA PHE A 93 -16.01 -9.17 -15.64
C PHE A 93 -17.22 -10.00 -15.22
N GLY A 94 -17.22 -10.53 -13.98
CA GLY A 94 -18.36 -11.27 -13.42
C GLY A 94 -19.65 -10.45 -13.40
N ILE A 95 -19.57 -9.16 -13.03
CA ILE A 95 -20.70 -8.22 -13.03
C ILE A 95 -21.17 -7.94 -14.47
N ARG A 96 -20.25 -7.67 -15.39
CA ARG A 96 -20.56 -7.26 -16.78
C ARG A 96 -21.10 -8.40 -17.64
N PHE A 97 -20.47 -9.57 -17.56
CA PHE A 97 -20.74 -10.70 -18.46
C PHE A 97 -21.53 -11.85 -17.83
N LYS A 98 -21.91 -11.76 -16.56
CA LYS A 98 -22.55 -12.86 -15.83
C LYS A 98 -21.74 -14.16 -15.86
N LEU A 99 -20.39 -14.05 -15.84
CA LEU A 99 -19.50 -15.22 -16.02
C LEU A 99 -19.77 -16.36 -15.06
N PHE A 100 -20.29 -16.09 -13.87
CA PHE A 100 -20.62 -17.09 -12.84
C PHE A 100 -22.12 -17.41 -12.74
N SER A 101 -22.91 -17.05 -13.76
CA SER A 101 -24.33 -17.44 -13.86
C SER A 101 -24.53 -18.77 -14.60
N TRP A 102 -23.54 -19.62 -14.53
CA TRP A 102 -23.42 -20.85 -15.29
C TRP A 102 -24.36 -21.91 -14.75
N ASN A 103 -25.27 -22.40 -15.62
CA ASN A 103 -26.09 -23.58 -15.45
C ASN A 103 -27.45 -23.44 -14.71
N LYS A 104 -28.37 -24.33 -15.10
CA LYS A 104 -29.71 -24.44 -14.51
C LYS A 104 -29.73 -25.11 -13.13
N ASN A 105 -28.64 -25.72 -12.73
CA ASN A 105 -28.49 -26.42 -11.45
C ASN A 105 -28.32 -25.41 -10.29
N ILE A 106 -29.05 -25.62 -9.20
CA ILE A 106 -29.08 -24.76 -8.02
C ILE A 106 -27.73 -24.66 -7.34
N GLY A 107 -26.95 -25.75 -7.28
CA GLY A 107 -25.60 -25.78 -6.71
C GLY A 107 -24.62 -24.86 -7.46
N ALA A 108 -24.64 -24.87 -8.80
CA ALA A 108 -23.81 -23.99 -9.62
C ALA A 108 -24.19 -22.49 -9.45
N LYS A 109 -25.48 -22.19 -9.22
CA LYS A 109 -25.94 -20.81 -8.93
C LYS A 109 -25.43 -20.33 -7.57
N ILE A 110 -25.50 -21.19 -6.55
CA ILE A 110 -24.95 -20.88 -5.21
C ILE A 110 -23.45 -20.68 -5.29
N ALA A 111 -22.70 -21.60 -5.88
CA ALA A 111 -21.24 -21.50 -6.03
C ALA A 111 -20.84 -20.21 -6.77
N GLY A 112 -21.52 -19.87 -7.87
CA GLY A 112 -21.26 -18.63 -8.60
C GLY A 112 -21.61 -17.36 -7.81
N ALA A 113 -22.64 -17.39 -6.97
CA ALA A 113 -22.98 -16.28 -6.08
C ALA A 113 -21.90 -16.11 -4.99
N THR A 114 -21.51 -17.21 -4.35
CA THR A 114 -20.44 -17.22 -3.32
C THR A 114 -19.13 -16.70 -3.88
N LEU A 115 -18.70 -17.15 -5.06
CA LEU A 115 -17.47 -16.69 -5.70
C LEU A 115 -17.50 -15.19 -6.00
N ARG A 116 -18.66 -14.66 -6.47
CA ARG A 116 -18.81 -13.20 -6.68
C ARG A 116 -18.70 -12.41 -5.37
N VAL A 117 -19.39 -12.86 -4.33
CA VAL A 117 -19.33 -12.19 -3.01
C VAL A 117 -17.89 -12.22 -2.50
N LEU A 118 -17.22 -13.36 -2.54
CA LEU A 118 -15.84 -13.51 -2.09
C LEU A 118 -14.88 -12.59 -2.87
N SER A 119 -14.97 -12.58 -4.20
CA SER A 119 -14.09 -11.72 -5.01
C SER A 119 -14.36 -10.23 -4.79
N CYS A 120 -15.64 -9.82 -4.64
CA CYS A 120 -15.96 -8.44 -4.28
C CYS A 120 -15.42 -8.06 -2.88
N SER A 121 -15.53 -8.96 -1.90
CA SER A 121 -15.00 -8.72 -0.56
C SER A 121 -13.48 -8.55 -0.57
N ILE A 122 -12.76 -9.38 -1.31
CA ILE A 122 -11.30 -9.25 -1.47
C ILE A 122 -10.96 -7.89 -2.10
N CYS A 123 -11.65 -7.48 -3.14
CA CYS A 123 -11.43 -6.16 -3.76
C CYS A 123 -11.70 -5.00 -2.79
N VAL A 124 -12.78 -5.07 -2.02
CA VAL A 124 -13.10 -4.04 -1.02
C VAL A 124 -12.01 -3.96 0.04
N LEU A 125 -11.57 -5.10 0.59
CA LEU A 125 -10.48 -5.15 1.58
C LEU A 125 -9.18 -4.59 1.00
N PHE A 126 -8.84 -4.94 -0.24
CA PHE A 126 -7.66 -4.41 -0.91
C PHE A 126 -7.72 -2.88 -1.05
N VAL A 127 -8.84 -2.35 -1.54
CA VAL A 127 -9.03 -0.89 -1.68
C VAL A 127 -8.97 -0.19 -0.33
N MET A 128 -9.62 -0.75 0.70
CA MET A 128 -9.59 -0.17 2.05
C MET A 128 -8.17 -0.12 2.62
N LEU A 129 -7.37 -1.18 2.43
CA LEU A 129 -5.98 -1.20 2.88
C LEU A 129 -5.11 -0.24 2.08
N SER A 130 -5.28 -0.18 0.75
CA SER A 130 -4.57 0.81 -0.09
C SER A 130 -4.88 2.25 0.33
N LEU A 131 -6.15 2.55 0.64
CA LEU A 131 -6.54 3.86 1.17
C LEU A 131 -5.92 4.14 2.54
N ALA A 132 -5.84 3.15 3.43
CA ALA A 132 -5.18 3.30 4.73
C ALA A 132 -3.68 3.62 4.57
N ILE A 133 -3.01 2.98 3.60
CA ILE A 133 -1.60 3.26 3.25
C ILE A 133 -1.47 4.71 2.76
N ILE A 134 -2.29 5.12 1.80
CA ILE A 134 -2.26 6.50 1.22
C ILE A 134 -2.53 7.54 2.31
N ILE A 135 -3.57 7.36 3.12
CA ILE A 135 -3.92 8.30 4.20
C ILE A 135 -2.78 8.39 5.23
N THR A 136 -2.21 7.25 5.63
CA THR A 136 -1.10 7.24 6.59
C THR A 136 0.14 7.94 6.04
N GLY A 137 0.47 7.71 4.78
CA GLY A 137 1.59 8.36 4.11
C GLY A 137 1.38 9.88 3.88
N ALA A 138 0.15 10.30 3.65
CA ALA A 138 -0.19 11.73 3.52
C ALA A 138 -0.26 12.49 4.85
N THR A 139 -0.22 11.76 6.00
CA THR A 139 -0.37 12.36 7.32
C THR A 139 0.98 12.42 8.03
N ALA A 140 1.55 13.62 8.13
CA ALA A 140 2.73 13.88 8.95
C ALA A 140 2.32 14.27 10.37
N ASP A 141 3.01 13.74 11.36
CA ASP A 141 2.87 14.18 12.74
C ASP A 141 3.73 15.44 12.96
N LYS A 142 3.27 16.36 13.80
CA LYS A 142 3.96 17.64 14.06
C LYS A 142 4.81 17.64 15.34
N GLN A 143 4.84 16.53 16.05
CA GLN A 143 5.58 16.40 17.29
C GLN A 143 7.09 16.35 17.01
N ALA A 144 7.86 17.17 17.73
CA ALA A 144 9.30 17.04 17.78
C ALA A 144 9.69 15.79 18.59
N VAL A 145 10.78 15.14 18.21
CA VAL A 145 11.30 13.93 18.87
C VAL A 145 12.80 14.03 19.08
N ASP A 146 13.29 13.34 20.11
CA ASP A 146 14.72 13.31 20.46
C ASP A 146 15.50 12.29 19.63
N SER A 147 14.81 11.34 18.98
CA SER A 147 15.42 10.30 18.17
C SER A 147 14.64 10.06 16.88
N VAL A 148 15.36 9.94 15.76
CA VAL A 148 14.80 9.73 14.43
C VAL A 148 15.46 8.51 13.78
N CYS A 149 14.66 7.57 13.33
CA CYS A 149 15.09 6.43 12.52
C CYS A 149 14.80 6.70 11.04
N ILE A 150 15.83 6.69 10.23
CA ILE A 150 15.75 6.80 8.77
C ILE A 150 15.89 5.39 8.19
N LEU A 151 14.85 4.89 7.55
CA LEU A 151 14.90 3.55 6.95
C LEU A 151 15.67 3.58 5.63
N GLY A 152 16.59 2.65 5.47
CA GLY A 152 17.29 2.40 4.22
C GLY A 152 16.39 1.86 3.10
N LEU A 153 16.94 1.84 1.91
CA LEU A 153 16.36 1.24 0.71
C LEU A 153 17.48 0.61 -0.09
N SER A 154 17.32 -0.63 -0.56
CA SER A 154 18.36 -1.37 -1.25
C SER A 154 19.07 -0.55 -2.32
N ILE A 155 20.38 -0.43 -2.20
CA ILE A 155 21.23 0.31 -3.11
C ILE A 155 21.83 -0.68 -4.09
N ASP A 156 21.41 -0.56 -5.33
CA ASP A 156 21.69 -1.51 -6.39
C ASP A 156 22.77 -1.04 -7.39
N SER A 157 23.37 0.10 -7.14
CA SER A 157 24.37 0.75 -8.02
C SER A 157 25.12 1.81 -7.24
N ASP A 158 26.16 2.41 -7.86
CA ASP A 158 26.93 3.54 -7.31
C ASP A 158 26.09 4.82 -7.09
N LYS A 159 24.80 4.78 -7.46
CA LYS A 159 23.87 5.91 -7.32
C LYS A 159 22.74 5.54 -6.36
N LEU A 160 22.48 6.46 -5.42
CA LEU A 160 21.33 6.34 -4.52
C LEU A 160 20.00 6.30 -5.32
N PRO A 161 19.08 5.42 -4.95
CA PRO A 161 17.72 5.46 -5.48
C PRO A 161 17.03 6.79 -5.13
N THR A 162 16.27 7.37 -6.05
CA THR A 162 15.55 8.64 -5.85
C THR A 162 14.66 8.63 -4.59
N ASP A 163 14.00 7.51 -4.33
CA ASP A 163 13.17 7.36 -3.11
C ASP A 163 14.02 7.42 -1.83
N LEU A 164 15.27 6.96 -1.86
CA LEU A 164 16.19 7.08 -0.73
C LEU A 164 16.70 8.51 -0.59
N GLU A 165 17.07 9.18 -1.69
CA GLU A 165 17.43 10.62 -1.68
C GLU A 165 16.31 11.44 -1.02
N TYR A 166 15.04 11.21 -1.36
CA TYR A 166 13.91 11.90 -0.74
C TYR A 166 13.78 11.66 0.77
N ARG A 167 14.14 10.48 1.28
CA ARG A 167 14.19 10.24 2.73
C ARG A 167 15.28 11.05 3.41
N LEU A 168 16.44 11.15 2.77
CA LEU A 168 17.60 11.88 3.30
C LEU A 168 17.34 13.39 3.26
N ASP A 169 16.79 13.91 2.16
CA ASP A 169 16.36 15.31 2.06
C ASP A 169 15.33 15.64 3.14
N LYS A 170 14.40 14.71 3.42
CA LYS A 170 13.42 14.87 4.49
C LYS A 170 14.05 14.88 5.88
N ALA A 171 15.14 14.15 6.09
CA ALA A 171 15.89 14.20 7.34
C ALA A 171 16.59 15.55 7.52
N ILE A 172 17.15 16.12 6.44
CA ILE A 172 17.75 17.46 6.45
C ILE A 172 16.69 18.51 6.79
N GLU A 173 15.56 18.51 6.07
CA GLU A 173 14.44 19.42 6.32
C GLU A 173 13.92 19.32 7.77
N TYR A 174 13.79 18.10 8.29
CA TYR A 174 13.31 17.89 9.66
C TYR A 174 14.31 18.42 10.70
N ASN A 175 15.62 18.21 10.49
CA ASN A 175 16.64 18.72 11.40
C ASN A 175 16.73 20.25 11.42
N GLU A 176 16.50 20.91 10.30
CA GLU A 176 16.41 22.38 10.24
C GLU A 176 15.25 22.93 11.10
N GLN A 177 14.14 22.22 11.14
CA GLN A 177 12.94 22.59 11.90
C GLN A 177 13.01 22.14 13.38
N HIS A 178 13.71 21.04 13.66
CA HIS A 178 13.80 20.40 14.98
C HIS A 178 15.24 19.97 15.27
N PRO A 179 16.15 20.93 15.51
CA PRO A 179 17.58 20.61 15.71
C PRO A 179 17.82 19.85 17.02
N GLY A 180 18.87 19.02 17.02
CA GLY A 180 19.38 18.36 18.22
C GLY A 180 18.92 16.92 18.42
N ALA A 181 18.08 16.36 17.56
CA ALA A 181 17.70 14.95 17.61
C ALA A 181 18.90 14.03 17.28
N LEU A 182 18.82 12.79 17.77
CA LEU A 182 19.69 11.69 17.38
C LEU A 182 19.12 11.05 16.11
N TYR A 183 19.93 10.89 15.09
CA TYR A 183 19.55 10.24 13.83
C TYR A 183 20.21 8.87 13.69
N ILE A 184 19.41 7.87 13.35
CA ILE A 184 19.87 6.51 13.09
C ILE A 184 19.55 6.19 11.64
N ALA A 185 20.54 6.14 10.77
CA ALA A 185 20.44 5.61 9.43
C ALA A 185 20.54 4.09 9.50
N THR A 186 19.49 3.36 9.08
CA THR A 186 19.42 1.89 9.21
C THR A 186 19.42 1.23 7.84
N GLY A 187 20.27 0.21 7.65
CA GLY A 187 20.32 -0.60 6.43
C GLY A 187 21.69 -1.19 6.16
N GLY A 188 21.73 -2.51 6.03
CA GLY A 188 22.96 -3.28 5.77
C GLY A 188 23.03 -3.85 4.36
N ASN A 189 21.94 -3.80 3.57
CA ASN A 189 21.90 -4.37 2.23
C ASN A 189 22.44 -3.37 1.19
N SER A 190 23.62 -3.68 0.65
CA SER A 190 24.17 -2.96 -0.49
C SER A 190 24.85 -3.99 -1.40
N ASP A 191 24.80 -3.78 -2.71
CA ASP A 191 25.61 -4.55 -3.68
C ASP A 191 27.08 -4.12 -3.65
N ASP A 192 27.39 -3.02 -2.97
CA ASP A 192 28.76 -2.56 -2.76
C ASP A 192 29.44 -3.41 -1.67
N PRO A 193 30.62 -4.01 -1.95
CA PRO A 193 31.34 -4.79 -0.96
C PRO A 193 31.99 -3.95 0.16
N TYR A 194 32.05 -2.62 0.00
CA TYR A 194 32.77 -1.72 0.90
C TYR A 194 31.83 -0.90 1.79
N TYR A 195 30.60 -0.61 1.35
CA TYR A 195 29.68 0.26 2.06
C TYR A 195 28.28 -0.36 2.19
N SER A 196 27.72 -0.28 3.39
CA SER A 196 26.32 -0.60 3.66
C SER A 196 25.38 0.53 3.21
N GLU A 197 24.09 0.26 3.12
CA GLU A 197 23.08 1.32 2.87
C GLU A 197 23.21 2.47 3.87
N ALA A 198 23.34 2.15 5.16
CA ALA A 198 23.44 3.14 6.22
C ALA A 198 24.69 4.04 6.07
N GLU A 199 25.82 3.50 5.64
CA GLU A 199 27.04 4.29 5.40
C GLU A 199 26.88 5.21 4.19
N TYR A 200 26.25 4.76 3.11
CA TYR A 200 25.88 5.62 1.98
C TYR A 200 24.94 6.76 2.41
N MET A 201 23.95 6.45 3.26
CA MET A 201 23.02 7.46 3.79
C MET A 201 23.74 8.52 4.62
N VAL A 202 24.63 8.10 5.53
CA VAL A 202 25.44 9.02 6.35
C VAL A 202 26.32 9.89 5.48
N ARG A 203 26.98 9.31 4.46
CA ARG A 203 27.80 10.04 3.52
C ARG A 203 27.00 11.09 2.76
N TYR A 204 25.85 10.71 2.18
CA TYR A 204 24.97 11.66 1.50
C TYR A 204 24.54 12.81 2.40
N LEU A 205 24.12 12.51 3.63
CA LEU A 205 23.70 13.53 4.61
C LEU A 205 24.85 14.53 4.87
N ARG A 206 26.06 14.05 5.10
CA ARG A 206 27.24 14.92 5.33
C ARG A 206 27.60 15.78 4.12
N GLU A 207 27.57 15.19 2.92
CA GLU A 207 27.85 15.91 1.66
C GLU A 207 26.79 16.97 1.33
N ASN A 208 25.54 16.82 1.82
CA ASN A 208 24.44 17.75 1.59
C ASN A 208 24.14 18.68 2.79
N GLY A 209 25.15 18.91 3.67
CA GLY A 209 25.06 19.93 4.71
C GLY A 209 24.23 19.56 5.93
N PHE A 210 24.07 18.27 6.20
CA PHE A 210 23.41 17.81 7.43
C PHE A 210 24.32 18.09 8.64
N ASP A 211 24.12 19.26 9.24
CA ASP A 211 24.95 19.75 10.33
C ASP A 211 24.45 19.24 11.70
N VAL A 212 24.88 18.03 12.04
CA VAL A 212 24.68 17.44 13.38
C VAL A 212 26.02 16.90 13.90
N PRO A 213 26.27 16.91 15.23
CA PRO A 213 27.45 16.29 15.82
C PRO A 213 27.62 14.83 15.38
N GLU A 214 28.87 14.34 15.31
CA GLU A 214 29.12 12.95 14.89
C GLU A 214 28.40 11.91 15.75
N ASN A 215 28.33 12.14 17.07
CA ASN A 215 27.62 11.27 18.00
C ASN A 215 26.08 11.34 17.89
N LYS A 216 25.55 12.21 17.03
CA LYS A 216 24.11 12.37 16.76
C LYS A 216 23.68 11.81 15.40
N LEU A 217 24.60 11.22 14.63
CA LEU A 217 24.29 10.54 13.37
C LEU A 217 24.98 9.16 13.37
N ILE A 218 24.19 8.12 13.53
CA ILE A 218 24.66 6.74 13.69
C ILE A 218 24.27 5.93 12.46
N ALA A 219 25.24 5.21 11.88
CA ALA A 219 24.99 4.20 10.85
C ALA A 219 24.76 2.83 11.52
N GLU A 220 23.57 2.27 11.35
CA GLU A 220 23.25 0.89 11.73
C GLU A 220 23.35 0.02 10.47
N THR A 221 24.39 -0.81 10.38
CA THR A 221 24.86 -1.47 9.16
C THR A 221 24.49 -2.96 9.07
N ASN A 222 23.75 -3.52 10.05
CA ASN A 222 23.48 -4.95 10.11
C ASN A 222 22.08 -5.34 9.62
N ALA A 223 21.14 -4.39 9.61
CA ALA A 223 19.76 -4.66 9.30
C ALA A 223 19.55 -4.99 7.82
N LYS A 224 18.86 -6.10 7.54
CA LYS A 224 18.50 -6.57 6.19
C LYS A 224 17.01 -6.50 5.89
N THR A 225 16.20 -6.26 6.90
CA THR A 225 14.75 -6.19 6.80
C THR A 225 14.20 -5.02 7.63
N THR A 226 12.99 -4.58 7.33
CA THR A 226 12.33 -3.51 8.10
C THR A 226 12.15 -3.91 9.58
N VAL A 227 11.95 -5.18 9.88
CA VAL A 227 11.87 -5.70 11.26
C VAL A 227 13.22 -5.53 11.95
N GLU A 228 14.31 -5.90 11.29
CA GLU A 228 15.67 -5.77 11.83
C GLU A 228 16.09 -4.32 12.01
N ASN A 229 15.68 -3.40 11.12
CA ASN A 229 15.92 -1.97 11.30
C ASN A 229 15.45 -1.50 12.69
N PHE A 230 14.21 -1.86 13.09
CA PHE A 230 13.69 -1.49 14.39
C PHE A 230 14.32 -2.27 15.55
N ARG A 231 14.66 -3.55 15.37
CA ARG A 231 15.36 -4.34 16.40
C ARG A 231 16.73 -3.79 16.71
N TYR A 232 17.48 -3.37 15.68
CA TYR A 232 18.81 -2.84 15.89
C TYR A 232 18.78 -1.37 16.35
N ALA A 233 17.85 -0.56 15.86
CA ALA A 233 17.62 0.77 16.41
C ALA A 233 17.28 0.74 17.91
N ALA A 234 16.56 -0.28 18.38
CA ALA A 234 16.26 -0.47 19.80
C ALA A 234 17.46 -0.75 20.71
N LYS A 235 18.63 -1.04 20.14
CA LYS A 235 19.89 -1.12 20.91
C LYS A 235 20.52 0.26 21.15
N ILE A 236 20.03 1.27 20.45
CA ILE A 236 20.56 2.64 20.44
C ILE A 236 19.60 3.59 21.18
N VAL A 237 18.28 3.39 21.02
CA VAL A 237 17.24 4.26 21.60
C VAL A 237 16.25 3.47 22.44
N ASP A 238 15.65 4.14 23.43
CA ASP A 238 14.61 3.57 24.27
C ASP A 238 13.29 3.48 23.50
N LYS A 239 12.66 2.30 23.50
CA LYS A 239 11.37 2.07 22.85
C LYS A 239 10.19 2.74 23.55
N THR A 240 10.36 3.18 24.78
CA THR A 240 9.32 3.88 25.55
C THR A 240 9.22 5.36 25.18
N GLU A 241 10.29 5.91 24.58
CA GLU A 241 10.30 7.27 24.07
C GLU A 241 9.75 7.37 22.64
N PRO A 242 9.18 8.53 22.24
CA PRO A 242 8.69 8.74 20.89
C PRO A 242 9.83 8.64 19.85
N LEU A 243 9.67 7.76 18.88
CA LEU A 243 10.61 7.59 17.78
C LEU A 243 10.08 8.28 16.51
N GLY A 244 10.81 9.24 15.97
CA GLY A 244 10.60 9.77 14.64
C GLY A 244 10.92 8.72 13.59
N LEU A 245 10.05 8.53 12.64
CA LEU A 245 10.21 7.55 11.57
C LEU A 245 10.21 8.26 10.22
N ILE A 246 11.36 8.26 9.54
CA ILE A 246 11.49 8.76 8.17
C ILE A 246 11.52 7.57 7.20
N THR A 247 10.55 7.53 6.33
CA THR A 247 10.47 6.63 5.18
C THR A 247 9.54 7.23 4.12
N ASN A 248 9.48 6.65 2.91
CA ASN A 248 8.56 7.14 1.89
C ASN A 248 7.10 6.94 2.30
N ASP A 249 6.24 7.81 1.82
CA ASP A 249 4.81 7.88 2.10
C ASP A 249 4.09 6.53 1.88
N TYR A 250 4.36 5.82 0.79
CA TYR A 250 3.77 4.50 0.53
C TYR A 250 4.17 3.45 1.57
N HIS A 251 5.37 3.57 2.17
CA HIS A 251 5.90 2.60 3.14
C HIS A 251 5.53 2.91 4.60
N MET A 252 5.10 4.14 4.89
CA MET A 252 4.86 4.66 6.25
C MET A 252 3.89 3.79 7.05
N PHE A 253 2.79 3.33 6.44
CA PHE A 253 1.80 2.48 7.10
C PHE A 253 2.44 1.19 7.63
N ARG A 254 3.13 0.44 6.77
CA ARG A 254 3.73 -0.83 7.13
C ARG A 254 4.85 -0.66 8.14
N ALA A 255 5.76 0.29 7.91
CA ALA A 255 6.88 0.54 8.81
C ALA A 255 6.42 0.92 10.22
N SER A 256 5.42 1.80 10.36
CA SER A 256 4.88 2.18 11.68
C SER A 256 4.21 1.02 12.40
N LYS A 257 3.55 0.11 11.68
CA LYS A 257 2.95 -1.09 12.27
C LYS A 257 4.00 -2.10 12.74
N ILE A 258 5.09 -2.26 11.97
CA ILE A 258 6.22 -3.12 12.36
C ILE A 258 6.91 -2.52 13.60
N ALA A 259 7.20 -1.22 13.63
CA ALA A 259 7.79 -0.56 14.80
C ALA A 259 6.96 -0.81 16.07
N LYS A 260 5.64 -0.66 15.99
CA LYS A 260 4.74 -0.97 17.12
C LYS A 260 4.82 -2.44 17.53
N LYS A 261 4.89 -3.37 16.57
CA LYS A 261 5.05 -4.81 16.85
C LYS A 261 6.39 -5.12 17.54
N GLU A 262 7.44 -4.41 17.16
CA GLU A 262 8.77 -4.54 17.79
C GLU A 262 8.84 -3.85 19.16
N GLY A 263 7.75 -3.25 19.65
CA GLY A 263 7.58 -2.74 21.01
C GLY A 263 7.80 -1.24 21.19
N TYR A 264 7.88 -0.46 20.10
CA TYR A 264 7.90 1.00 20.21
C TYR A 264 6.52 1.52 20.61
N THR A 265 6.46 2.28 21.72
CA THR A 265 5.20 2.78 22.29
C THR A 265 4.61 3.91 21.46
N SER A 266 5.45 4.78 20.90
CA SER A 266 5.05 5.93 20.09
C SER A 266 5.93 6.05 18.86
N VAL A 267 5.30 6.17 17.68
CA VAL A 267 5.98 6.37 16.40
C VAL A 267 5.44 7.65 15.78
N VAL A 268 6.30 8.65 15.65
CA VAL A 268 6.02 9.94 15.03
C VAL A 268 6.34 9.84 13.55
N LYS A 269 5.34 9.98 12.69
CA LYS A 269 5.46 9.78 11.25
C LYS A 269 6.02 11.03 10.57
N ILE A 270 7.13 10.88 9.86
CA ILE A 270 7.79 11.93 9.09
C ILE A 270 7.92 11.43 7.65
N PRO A 271 6.83 11.45 6.86
CA PRO A 271 6.81 10.88 5.53
C PRO A 271 7.66 11.69 4.55
N ALA A 272 8.53 11.00 3.83
CA ALA A 272 9.21 11.51 2.65
C ALA A 272 8.34 11.27 1.41
N LYS A 273 8.44 12.17 0.43
CA LYS A 273 7.77 11.96 -0.87
C LYS A 273 8.33 10.74 -1.59
N SER A 274 7.61 10.27 -2.60
CA SER A 274 8.00 9.15 -3.45
C SER A 274 8.12 9.57 -4.90
N GLU A 275 8.85 8.80 -5.69
CA GLU A 275 8.97 9.01 -7.13
C GLU A 275 7.59 8.80 -7.79
N PRO A 276 7.01 9.83 -8.44
CA PRO A 276 5.61 9.80 -8.88
C PRO A 276 5.31 8.69 -9.89
N ILE A 277 6.28 8.33 -10.73
CA ILE A 277 6.08 7.31 -11.77
C ILE A 277 5.86 5.92 -11.17
N PHE A 278 6.42 5.63 -9.98
CA PHE A 278 6.30 4.33 -9.30
C PHE A 278 5.32 4.35 -8.13
N TYR A 279 4.72 5.50 -7.83
CA TYR A 279 3.90 5.64 -6.63
C TYR A 279 2.76 4.63 -6.55
N LEU A 280 1.99 4.48 -7.63
CA LEU A 280 0.85 3.56 -7.67
C LEU A 280 1.29 2.10 -7.59
N GLU A 281 2.38 1.74 -8.27
CA GLU A 281 3.01 0.43 -8.19
C GLU A 281 3.43 0.13 -6.74
N ASN A 282 4.10 1.09 -6.09
CA ASN A 282 4.53 0.97 -4.70
C ASN A 282 3.34 0.81 -3.74
N ILE A 283 2.24 1.55 -3.91
CA ILE A 283 1.01 1.37 -3.11
C ILE A 283 0.45 -0.06 -3.26
N MET A 284 0.39 -0.58 -4.48
CA MET A 284 -0.10 -1.95 -4.71
C MET A 284 0.80 -3.00 -4.07
N ARG A 285 2.11 -2.86 -4.24
CA ARG A 285 3.10 -3.73 -3.61
C ARG A 285 2.98 -3.70 -2.08
N GLU A 286 2.94 -2.51 -1.49
CA GLU A 286 2.79 -2.34 -0.03
C GLU A 286 1.48 -2.93 0.48
N THR A 287 0.40 -2.82 -0.28
CA THR A 287 -0.89 -3.44 0.08
C THR A 287 -0.76 -4.96 0.16
N VAL A 288 -0.16 -5.58 -0.87
CA VAL A 288 0.06 -7.03 -0.91
C VAL A 288 1.00 -7.48 0.21
N VAL A 289 2.16 -6.82 0.36
CA VAL A 289 3.16 -7.15 1.39
C VAL A 289 2.58 -6.99 2.80
N SER A 290 1.78 -5.94 3.03
CA SER A 290 1.11 -5.72 4.32
C SER A 290 0.14 -6.85 4.67
N ILE A 291 -0.61 -7.38 3.69
CA ILE A 291 -1.48 -8.55 3.91
C ILE A 291 -0.63 -9.75 4.35
N PHE A 292 0.44 -10.07 3.62
CA PHE A 292 1.28 -11.22 3.94
C PHE A 292 1.98 -11.08 5.30
N GLN A 293 2.55 -9.92 5.61
CA GLN A 293 3.22 -9.68 6.90
C GLN A 293 2.23 -9.64 8.08
N THR A 294 0.99 -9.20 7.85
CA THR A 294 -0.07 -9.32 8.84
C THR A 294 -0.40 -10.78 9.13
N LEU A 295 -0.54 -11.63 8.11
CA LEU A 295 -0.78 -13.06 8.26
C LEU A 295 0.41 -13.79 8.90
N ALA A 296 1.64 -13.35 8.62
CA ALA A 296 2.85 -13.85 9.27
C ALA A 296 3.04 -13.36 10.72
N GLY A 297 2.20 -12.44 11.21
CA GLY A 297 2.30 -11.89 12.55
C GLY A 297 3.46 -10.90 12.75
N GLU A 298 3.96 -10.30 11.67
CA GLU A 298 5.06 -9.33 11.71
C GLU A 298 4.60 -7.87 11.91
N MET A 299 3.29 -7.62 11.83
CA MET A 299 2.70 -6.30 12.01
C MET A 299 1.75 -6.27 13.21
N ALA A 300 1.70 -5.13 13.93
CA ALA A 300 0.70 -4.89 14.97
C ALA A 300 -0.64 -4.42 14.37
N TYR A 301 -1.73 -4.78 15.04
CA TYR A 301 -3.09 -4.33 14.68
C TYR A 301 -3.47 -3.02 15.40
#